data_7c1fdb6ac22d46a35d97e3de89445f94
#
_entry.id   7c1fdb6ac22d46a35d97e3de89445f94
#
_cell.length_a   1.000
_cell.length_b   1.000
_cell.length_c   1.000
_cell.angle_alpha   90.00
_cell.angle_beta   90.00
_cell.angle_gamma   90.00
#
_symmetry.space_group_name_H-M   'P 1'
#
loop_
_entity.id
_entity.type
_entity.pdbx_description
1 polymer ?
#
loop_
_entity_poly.entity_id
_entity_poly.type
_entity_poly.pdbx_seq_one_letter_code
_entity_poly.pdbx_strand_id
1 'polypeptide(L)'
;ILSGEKRWELRKNVPRLKKGDSVTLWLYESGKDGKRAIIGKCRMVSYVYMRHMPFGKALGLFIKDACVSKTRLRTYLPCYAWGVQDPVRLPAAVPLSDIGLTRPPQSWQYITNEQAAILERRLA
;
A
#
# COMPACT_ATOMS: atom_id res chain seq x y z
N ILE A 1 2.72 -6.70 -1.92
CA ILE A 1 1.51 -6.75 -1.05
C ILE A 1 0.57 -7.87 -1.48
N LEU A 2 0.28 -8.02 -2.76
CA LEU A 2 -0.73 -8.98 -3.22
C LEU A 2 -0.34 -10.44 -2.99
N SER A 3 0.95 -10.75 -2.88
CA SER A 3 1.40 -12.11 -2.53
C SER A 3 1.16 -12.46 -1.06
N GLY A 4 0.87 -11.48 -0.22
CA GLY A 4 0.74 -11.66 1.22
C GLY A 4 2.06 -11.61 1.98
N GLU A 5 3.18 -11.51 1.30
CA GLU A 5 4.50 -11.47 1.94
C GLU A 5 4.77 -10.13 2.61
N LYS A 6 4.38 -9.04 1.96
CA LYS A 6 4.58 -7.69 2.51
C LYS A 6 3.44 -7.37 3.48
N ARG A 7 3.77 -7.17 4.74
CA ARG A 7 2.84 -6.79 5.80
C ARG A 7 3.01 -5.35 6.24
N TRP A 8 4.09 -4.68 5.83
CA TRP A 8 4.36 -3.29 6.12
C TRP A 8 4.67 -2.56 4.83
N GLU A 9 3.91 -1.50 4.55
CA GLU A 9 4.16 -0.59 3.44
C GLU A 9 4.76 0.69 3.98
N LEU A 10 5.92 1.11 3.47
CA LEU A 10 6.62 2.29 3.98
C LEU A 10 6.25 3.53 3.18
N ARG A 11 5.80 4.57 3.87
CA ARG A 11 5.40 5.84 3.28
C ARG A 11 5.84 7.01 4.16
N LYS A 12 5.99 8.19 3.55
CA LYS A 12 6.42 9.39 4.30
C LYS A 12 5.27 10.05 5.08
N ASN A 13 4.04 9.73 4.75
CA ASN A 13 2.87 10.24 5.45
C ASN A 13 1.79 9.16 5.54
N VAL A 14 0.65 9.48 6.13
CA VAL A 14 -0.42 8.52 6.36
C VAL A 14 -1.78 9.16 6.07
N PRO A 15 -2.78 8.38 5.59
CA PRO A 15 -4.15 8.85 5.49
C PRO A 15 -4.74 9.03 6.88
N ARG A 16 -5.88 9.74 6.96
CA ARG A 16 -6.61 9.90 8.22
C ARG A 16 -7.19 8.56 8.62
N LEU A 17 -6.66 8.01 9.70
CA LEU A 17 -7.08 6.71 10.22
C LEU A 17 -7.22 6.81 11.73
N LYS A 18 -8.43 6.65 12.24
CA LYS A 18 -8.69 6.64 13.67
C LYS A 18 -8.31 5.28 14.26
N LYS A 19 -7.94 5.27 15.54
CA LYS A 19 -7.63 4.03 16.25
C LYS A 19 -8.80 3.06 16.16
N GLY A 20 -8.52 1.83 15.72
CA GLY A 20 -9.53 0.80 15.56
C GLY A 20 -10.20 0.77 14.19
N ASP A 21 -10.02 1.80 13.37
CA ASP A 21 -10.56 1.84 12.02
C ASP A 21 -9.62 1.15 11.03
N SER A 22 -10.15 0.84 9.87
CA SER A 22 -9.36 0.36 8.74
C SER A 22 -9.78 1.12 7.49
N VAL A 23 -8.88 1.13 6.50
CA VAL A 23 -9.15 1.75 5.21
C VAL A 23 -8.75 0.79 4.09
N THR A 24 -9.53 0.77 3.03
CA THR A 24 -9.20 -0.01 1.85
C THR A 24 -8.16 0.72 1.01
N LEU A 25 -7.10 0.03 0.67
CA LEU A 25 -6.07 0.53 -0.24
C LEU A 25 -6.25 -0.16 -1.59
N TRP A 26 -6.48 0.63 -2.64
CA TRP A 26 -6.46 0.12 -4.00
C TRP A 26 -5.04 0.27 -4.54
N LEU A 27 -4.50 -0.81 -5.07
CA LEU A 27 -3.08 -0.93 -5.36
C LEU A 27 -2.83 -0.70 -6.85
N TYR A 28 -2.01 0.31 -7.15
CA TYR A 28 -1.58 0.66 -8.50
C TYR A 28 -0.20 0.08 -8.77
N GLU A 29 -0.07 -0.67 -9.85
CA GLU A 29 1.23 -1.20 -10.27
C GLU A 29 1.88 -0.22 -11.23
N SER A 30 2.92 0.46 -10.75
CA SER A 30 3.67 1.44 -11.52
C SER A 30 4.90 0.78 -12.18
N GLY A 31 5.64 1.59 -12.93
CA GLY A 31 6.90 1.19 -13.50
C GLY A 31 6.82 0.77 -14.95
N LYS A 32 8.01 0.66 -15.56
CA LYS A 32 8.15 0.40 -16.99
C LYS A 32 7.59 -0.97 -17.38
N ASP A 33 7.77 -1.96 -16.50
CA ASP A 33 7.32 -3.34 -16.75
C ASP A 33 6.02 -3.67 -15.99
N GLY A 34 5.43 -2.69 -15.29
CA GLY A 34 4.17 -2.87 -14.59
C GLY A 34 2.97 -2.68 -15.50
N LYS A 35 1.80 -3.07 -15.00
CA LYS A 35 0.53 -2.94 -15.72
C LYS A 35 0.09 -1.49 -15.91
N ARG A 36 0.63 -0.55 -15.11
CA ARG A 36 0.22 0.86 -15.06
C ARG A 36 -1.29 0.99 -14.86
N ALA A 37 -1.81 0.19 -13.94
CA ALA A 37 -3.22 0.06 -13.66
C ALA A 37 -3.42 -0.43 -12.23
N ILE A 38 -4.65 -0.37 -11.74
CA ILE A 38 -5.02 -0.90 -10.44
C ILE A 38 -5.15 -2.41 -10.57
N ILE A 39 -4.41 -3.13 -9.72
CA ILE A 39 -4.28 -4.60 -9.82
C ILE A 39 -4.93 -5.35 -8.66
N GLY A 40 -5.33 -4.65 -7.61
CA GLY A 40 -5.93 -5.30 -6.45
C GLY A 40 -6.16 -4.34 -5.31
N LYS A 41 -6.50 -4.90 -4.16
CA LYS A 41 -6.70 -4.13 -2.92
C LYS A 41 -6.16 -4.88 -1.72
N CYS A 42 -6.00 -4.14 -0.62
CA CYS A 42 -5.75 -4.69 0.70
C CYS A 42 -6.38 -3.78 1.74
N ARG A 43 -6.23 -4.11 3.01
CA ARG A 43 -6.69 -3.25 4.11
C ARG A 43 -5.50 -2.72 4.88
N MET A 44 -5.52 -1.42 5.16
CA MET A 44 -4.60 -0.80 6.10
C MET A 44 -5.30 -0.72 7.45
N VAL A 45 -4.75 -1.39 8.46
CA VAL A 45 -5.38 -1.52 9.78
C VAL A 45 -4.66 -0.75 10.86
N SER A 46 -3.44 -0.28 10.59
CA SER A 46 -2.63 0.44 11.57
C SER A 46 -1.48 1.14 10.89
N TYR A 47 -0.81 2.01 11.64
CA TYR A 47 0.46 2.57 11.20
C TYR A 47 1.34 2.85 12.41
N VAL A 48 2.65 2.86 12.18
CA VAL A 48 3.66 3.18 13.20
C VAL A 48 4.62 4.21 12.60
N TYR A 49 4.89 5.27 13.36
CA TYR A 49 5.91 6.22 12.97
C TYR A 49 7.28 5.71 13.39
N MET A 50 8.21 5.65 12.45
CA MET A 50 9.55 5.13 12.70
C MET A 50 10.60 6.21 12.48
N ARG A 51 11.31 6.57 13.54
CA ARG A 51 12.43 7.49 13.51
C ARG A 51 13.76 6.77 13.35
N HIS A 52 13.85 5.60 13.97
CA HIS A 52 15.09 4.83 14.09
C HIS A 52 14.89 3.40 13.64
N MET A 53 16.00 2.76 13.29
CA MET A 53 15.99 1.33 12.94
C MET A 53 15.57 0.49 14.15
N PRO A 54 14.74 -0.55 13.95
CA PRO A 54 14.52 -1.54 14.99
C PRO A 54 15.83 -2.25 15.38
N PHE A 55 15.87 -2.88 16.56
CA PHE A 55 17.07 -3.54 17.08
C PHE A 55 16.92 -5.06 17.05
N GLY A 56 18.04 -5.76 16.88
CA GLY A 56 18.14 -7.20 17.05
C GLY A 56 17.18 -7.98 16.17
N LYS A 57 16.48 -8.94 16.78
CA LYS A 57 15.53 -9.81 16.07
C LYS A 57 14.37 -9.01 15.46
N ALA A 58 13.97 -7.92 16.10
CA ALA A 58 12.88 -7.06 15.58
C ALA A 58 13.25 -6.49 14.22
N LEU A 59 14.50 -6.12 13.97
CA LEU A 59 14.93 -5.63 12.68
C LEU A 59 14.76 -6.68 11.59
N GLY A 60 15.20 -7.91 11.84
CA GLY A 60 15.08 -9.00 10.87
C GLY A 60 13.63 -9.30 10.50
N LEU A 61 12.76 -9.35 11.52
CA LEU A 61 11.33 -9.56 11.27
C LEU A 61 10.71 -8.41 10.50
N PHE A 62 11.06 -7.18 10.85
CA PHE A 62 10.49 -6.01 10.20
C PHE A 62 10.89 -5.93 8.72
N ILE A 63 12.18 -6.06 8.39
CA ILE A 63 12.62 -5.98 7.00
C ILE A 63 12.05 -7.11 6.14
N LYS A 64 11.86 -8.29 6.72
CA LYS A 64 11.19 -9.40 6.04
C LYS A 64 9.74 -9.05 5.72
N ASP A 65 8.98 -8.57 6.70
CA ASP A 65 7.56 -8.25 6.55
C ASP A 65 7.34 -6.99 5.71
N ALA A 66 8.31 -6.10 5.62
CA ALA A 66 8.26 -4.92 4.76
C ALA A 66 8.82 -5.17 3.36
N CYS A 67 9.46 -6.31 3.14
CA CYS A 67 10.09 -6.68 1.87
C CYS A 67 11.09 -5.62 1.40
N VAL A 68 11.92 -5.11 2.32
CA VAL A 68 12.95 -4.10 2.03
C VAL A 68 14.29 -4.56 2.58
N SER A 69 15.37 -4.05 2.00
CA SER A 69 16.70 -4.29 2.55
C SER A 69 16.97 -3.37 3.74
N LYS A 70 17.91 -3.76 4.58
CA LYS A 70 18.37 -2.95 5.70
C LYS A 70 18.88 -1.59 5.23
N THR A 71 19.65 -1.57 4.15
CA THR A 71 20.21 -0.34 3.58
C THR A 71 19.10 0.61 3.11
N ARG A 72 18.10 0.07 2.38
CA ARG A 72 16.98 0.88 1.91
C ARG A 72 16.16 1.45 3.06
N LEU A 73 15.88 0.65 4.09
CA LEU A 73 15.18 1.13 5.27
C LEU A 73 15.93 2.28 5.92
N ARG A 74 17.25 2.13 6.11
CA ARG A 74 18.09 3.16 6.73
C ARG A 74 18.02 4.48 5.97
N THR A 75 18.04 4.44 4.64
CA THR A 75 17.98 5.66 3.82
C THR A 75 16.58 6.26 3.77
N TYR A 76 15.55 5.48 4.02
CA TYR A 76 14.15 5.94 3.93
C TYR A 76 13.63 6.54 5.24
N LEU A 77 14.23 6.23 6.38
CA LEU A 77 13.81 6.79 7.67
C LEU A 77 14.06 8.31 7.75
N PRO A 78 13.22 9.09 8.47
CA PRO A 78 12.02 8.66 9.17
C PRO A 78 10.86 8.41 8.21
N CYS A 79 9.98 7.49 8.58
CA CYS A 79 8.83 7.16 7.74
C CYS A 79 7.70 6.57 8.59
N TYR A 80 6.56 6.32 7.94
CA TYR A 80 5.46 5.56 8.54
C TYR A 80 5.46 4.16 7.95
N ALA A 81 5.24 3.17 8.81
CA ALA A 81 5.01 1.80 8.39
C ALA A 81 3.49 1.53 8.47
N TRP A 82 2.87 1.27 7.33
CA TRP A 82 1.44 0.97 7.26
C TRP A 82 1.25 -0.54 7.41
N GLY A 83 0.50 -0.97 8.42
CA GLY A 83 0.15 -2.37 8.59
C GLY A 83 -0.93 -2.75 7.62
N VAL A 84 -0.62 -3.67 6.69
CA VAL A 84 -1.52 -4.08 5.61
C VAL A 84 -1.85 -5.57 5.73
N GLN A 85 -3.09 -5.92 5.35
CA GLN A 85 -3.57 -7.30 5.38
C GLN A 85 -4.70 -7.49 4.38
N ASP A 86 -5.17 -8.73 4.25
CA ASP A 86 -6.29 -9.13 3.40
C ASP A 86 -6.12 -8.72 1.93
N PRO A 87 -5.00 -9.12 1.29
CA PRO A 87 -4.79 -8.79 -0.12
C PRO A 87 -5.76 -9.55 -1.01
N VAL A 88 -6.30 -8.85 -2.00
CA VAL A 88 -7.20 -9.43 -3.01
C VAL A 88 -6.77 -8.91 -4.38
N ARG A 89 -6.49 -9.81 -5.31
CA ARG A 89 -6.14 -9.44 -6.67
C ARG A 89 -7.40 -9.26 -7.51
N LEU A 90 -7.44 -8.19 -8.32
CA LEU A 90 -8.50 -8.02 -9.30
C LEU A 90 -8.36 -9.08 -10.41
N PRO A 91 -9.47 -9.62 -10.93
CA PRO A 91 -9.42 -10.57 -12.07
C PRO A 91 -8.72 -9.98 -13.30
N ALA A 92 -8.91 -8.68 -13.53
CA ALA A 92 -8.23 -7.96 -14.60
C ALA A 92 -7.79 -6.60 -14.08
N ALA A 93 -6.63 -6.13 -14.53
CA ALA A 93 -6.12 -4.81 -14.15
C ALA A 93 -7.08 -3.73 -14.66
N VAL A 94 -7.29 -2.68 -13.85
CA VAL A 94 -8.22 -1.59 -14.16
C VAL A 94 -7.41 -0.33 -14.42
N PRO A 95 -7.41 0.20 -15.66
CA PRO A 95 -6.74 1.45 -15.95
C PRO A 95 -7.32 2.62 -15.16
N LEU A 96 -6.50 3.59 -14.82
CA LEU A 96 -6.95 4.77 -14.07
C LEU A 96 -8.07 5.52 -14.80
N SER A 97 -8.06 5.52 -16.12
CA SER A 97 -9.09 6.17 -16.92
C SER A 97 -10.49 5.58 -16.67
N ASP A 98 -10.58 4.31 -16.29
CA ASP A 98 -11.86 3.66 -16.00
C ASP A 98 -12.53 4.21 -14.74
N ILE A 99 -11.78 4.87 -13.88
CA ILE A 99 -12.31 5.53 -12.69
C ILE A 99 -12.14 7.07 -12.76
N GLY A 100 -11.85 7.58 -13.94
CA GLY A 100 -11.79 9.03 -14.17
C GLY A 100 -10.49 9.70 -13.72
N LEU A 101 -9.42 8.94 -13.53
CA LEU A 101 -8.10 9.49 -13.20
C LEU A 101 -7.21 9.49 -14.43
N THR A 102 -6.34 10.51 -14.54
CA THR A 102 -5.46 10.67 -15.70
C THR A 102 -4.03 10.20 -15.42
N ARG A 103 -3.60 10.24 -14.17
CA ARG A 103 -2.25 9.82 -13.79
C ARG A 103 -2.23 9.36 -12.33
N PRO A 104 -1.28 8.50 -11.97
CA PRO A 104 -1.14 8.08 -10.58
C PRO A 104 -0.57 9.20 -9.71
N PRO A 105 -0.80 9.17 -8.40
CA PRO A 105 -0.14 10.08 -7.46
C PRO A 105 1.35 9.72 -7.31
N GLN A 106 2.13 10.64 -6.77
CA GLN A 106 3.53 10.35 -6.46
C GLN A 106 3.68 9.26 -5.41
N SER A 107 2.76 9.19 -4.45
CA SER A 107 2.76 8.17 -3.40
C SER A 107 1.38 7.55 -3.25
N TRP A 108 0.40 8.33 -2.77
CA TRP A 108 -0.97 7.86 -2.61
C TRP A 108 -1.91 9.06 -2.65
N GLN A 109 -3.20 8.80 -2.87
CA GLN A 109 -4.24 9.81 -2.84
C GLN A 109 -5.57 9.18 -2.42
N TYR A 110 -6.50 10.01 -1.95
CA TYR A 110 -7.86 9.56 -1.71
C TYR A 110 -8.59 9.41 -3.03
N ILE A 111 -9.48 8.43 -3.07
CA ILE A 111 -10.44 8.28 -4.18
C ILE A 111 -11.86 8.49 -3.64
N THR A 112 -12.78 8.80 -4.52
CA THR A 112 -14.17 9.02 -4.15
C THR A 112 -14.90 7.69 -3.91
N ASN A 113 -16.06 7.77 -3.24
CA ASN A 113 -16.89 6.58 -3.05
C ASN A 113 -17.37 6.02 -4.39
N GLU A 114 -17.64 6.86 -5.37
CA GLU A 114 -18.02 6.44 -6.72
C GLU A 114 -16.90 5.68 -7.42
N GLN A 115 -15.67 6.17 -7.31
CA GLN A 115 -14.50 5.48 -7.87
C GLN A 115 -14.29 4.13 -7.20
N ALA A 116 -14.39 4.08 -5.88
CA ALA A 116 -14.29 2.83 -5.14
C ALA A 116 -15.39 1.84 -5.55
N ALA A 117 -16.62 2.32 -5.77
CA ALA A 117 -17.72 1.47 -6.20
C ALA A 117 -17.46 0.84 -7.57
N ILE A 118 -16.86 1.58 -8.49
CA ILE A 118 -16.47 1.04 -9.80
C ILE A 118 -15.48 -0.11 -9.61
N LEU A 119 -14.46 0.09 -8.77
CA LEU A 119 -13.45 -0.92 -8.51
C LEU A 119 -14.04 -2.15 -7.82
N GLU A 120 -14.94 -1.98 -6.86
CA GLU A 120 -15.60 -3.10 -6.18
C GLU A 120 -16.37 -3.97 -7.17
N ARG A 121 -17.03 -3.39 -8.17
CA ARG A 121 -17.73 -4.14 -9.18
C ARG A 121 -16.81 -4.98 -10.06
N ARG A 122 -15.55 -4.58 -10.19
CA ARG A 122 -14.54 -5.31 -10.98
C ARG A 122 -13.98 -6.53 -10.24
N LEU A 123 -14.32 -6.72 -8.97
CA LEU A 123 -13.91 -7.90 -8.20
C LEU A 123 -14.74 -9.13 -8.53
N ALA A 124 -15.92 -8.95 -9.08
CA ALA A 124 -16.84 -10.04 -9.39
C ALA A 124 -16.42 -10.83 -10.64
#